data_5a800c538a07b22f69ccd1007fad9e31
#
_entry.id   5a800c538a07b22f69ccd1007fad9e31
#
_cell.length_a   1.000
_cell.length_b   1.000
_cell.length_c   1.000
_cell.angle_alpha   90.00
_cell.angle_beta   90.00
_cell.angle_gamma   90.00
#
_symmetry.space_group_name_H-M   'P 1'
#
loop_
_entity.id
_entity.type
_entity.pdbx_description
1 polymer ?
#
loop_
_entity_poly.entity_id
_entity_poly.type
_entity_poly.pdbx_seq_one_letter_code
_entity_poly.pdbx_strand_id
1 'polypeptide(L)'
;MIGRFLKPFAPRTLYGRAAAILLLPMLTLQLAVAAVFVQRHFEDVTAQMTNNLLLEVELVLRALERQPFGEVQQGVAEELKIELRSWDGMPSGNRMVFYDISGRTIVPLMRSRLNGLLEIDLSDLDFVLLGLMSPKGLVQLKLERDRVSASNPHQVLVLMVFTGIFMTLIAYMFLR
;
A
#
# COMPACT_ATOMS: atom_id res chain seq x y z
N MET A 1 -4.39 -37.22 6.57
CA MET A 1 -3.76 -36.78 7.85
C MET A 1 -4.43 -35.53 8.48
N ILE A 2 -5.30 -34.83 7.80
CA ILE A 2 -5.97 -33.58 8.22
C ILE A 2 -7.09 -33.81 9.26
N GLY A 3 -7.71 -35.00 9.29
CA GLY A 3 -8.87 -35.28 10.17
C GLY A 3 -8.59 -35.38 11.69
N ARG A 4 -7.33 -35.43 12.12
CA ARG A 4 -6.95 -35.60 13.54
C ARG A 4 -6.88 -34.28 14.31
N PHE A 5 -6.65 -33.16 13.61
CA PHE A 5 -6.58 -31.81 14.18
C PHE A 5 -7.95 -31.13 14.38
N LEU A 6 -8.98 -31.58 13.67
CA LEU A 6 -10.33 -30.99 13.75
C LEU A 6 -11.21 -31.62 14.82
N LYS A 7 -10.81 -32.74 15.44
CA LYS A 7 -11.60 -33.43 16.46
C LYS A 7 -11.94 -32.59 17.71
N PRO A 8 -11.04 -31.72 18.27
CA PRO A 8 -11.39 -30.92 19.44
C PRO A 8 -12.36 -29.77 19.13
N PHE A 9 -12.45 -29.32 17.86
CA PHE A 9 -13.34 -28.23 17.44
C PHE A 9 -14.70 -28.70 16.90
N ALA A 10 -14.91 -30.02 16.71
CA ALA A 10 -16.17 -30.54 16.23
C ALA A 10 -17.24 -30.45 17.34
N PRO A 11 -18.33 -29.71 17.15
CA PRO A 11 -19.39 -29.61 18.14
C PRO A 11 -20.03 -30.97 18.38
N ARG A 12 -20.21 -31.31 19.65
CA ARG A 12 -20.73 -32.62 20.08
C ARG A 12 -22.26 -32.70 20.02
N THR A 13 -22.96 -31.57 19.94
CA THR A 13 -24.42 -31.50 19.88
C THR A 13 -24.90 -31.49 18.41
N LEU A 14 -26.12 -32.00 18.19
CA LEU A 14 -26.74 -32.01 16.85
C LEU A 14 -26.87 -30.56 16.30
N TYR A 15 -27.34 -29.64 17.15
CA TYR A 15 -27.45 -28.21 16.80
C TYR A 15 -26.10 -27.57 16.46
N GLY A 16 -25.07 -27.89 17.24
CA GLY A 16 -23.74 -27.40 16.96
C GLY A 16 -23.17 -27.88 15.62
N ARG A 17 -23.45 -29.14 15.22
CA ARG A 17 -23.06 -29.66 13.91
C ARG A 17 -23.82 -28.98 12.77
N ALA A 18 -25.12 -28.78 12.91
CA ALA A 18 -25.95 -28.07 11.96
C ALA A 18 -25.46 -26.61 11.78
N ALA A 19 -25.20 -25.93 12.92
CA ALA A 19 -24.65 -24.59 12.92
C ALA A 19 -23.27 -24.53 12.22
N ALA A 20 -22.36 -25.46 12.51
CA ALA A 20 -21.05 -25.49 11.89
C ALA A 20 -21.12 -25.74 10.37
N ILE A 21 -22.00 -26.61 9.91
CA ILE A 21 -22.20 -26.89 8.48
C ILE A 21 -22.70 -25.64 7.74
N LEU A 22 -23.52 -24.82 8.38
CA LEU A 22 -24.11 -23.62 7.78
C LEU A 22 -23.18 -22.41 7.89
N LEU A 23 -22.59 -22.18 9.06
CA LEU A 23 -21.80 -20.99 9.34
C LEU A 23 -20.36 -21.07 8.79
N LEU A 24 -19.73 -22.25 8.80
CA LEU A 24 -18.34 -22.38 8.38
C LEU A 24 -18.13 -22.00 6.90
N PRO A 25 -18.93 -22.52 5.93
CA PRO A 25 -18.80 -22.10 4.54
C PRO A 25 -19.11 -20.62 4.34
N MET A 26 -20.12 -20.08 5.05
CA MET A 26 -20.49 -18.67 4.97
C MET A 26 -19.35 -17.77 5.47
N LEU A 27 -18.75 -18.08 6.62
CA LEU A 27 -17.61 -17.34 7.16
C LEU A 27 -16.37 -17.45 6.25
N THR A 28 -16.10 -18.64 5.73
CA THR A 28 -14.97 -18.84 4.81
C THR A 28 -15.14 -17.99 3.56
N LEU A 29 -16.33 -17.99 2.96
CA LEU A 29 -16.63 -17.18 1.78
C LEU A 29 -16.52 -15.68 2.12
N GLN A 30 -17.08 -15.24 3.24
CA GLN A 30 -17.04 -13.85 3.68
C GLN A 30 -15.59 -13.38 3.89
N LEU A 31 -14.74 -14.18 4.55
CA LEU A 31 -13.32 -13.86 4.74
C LEU A 31 -12.55 -13.82 3.42
N ALA A 32 -12.82 -14.76 2.50
CA ALA A 32 -12.18 -14.77 1.18
C ALA A 32 -12.54 -13.52 0.37
N VAL A 33 -13.83 -13.16 0.33
CA VAL A 33 -14.31 -11.96 -0.38
C VAL A 33 -13.72 -10.71 0.27
N ALA A 34 -13.72 -10.62 1.60
CA ALA A 34 -13.14 -9.51 2.33
C ALA A 34 -11.64 -9.33 2.03
N ALA A 35 -10.87 -10.41 2.05
CA ALA A 35 -9.44 -10.38 1.76
C ALA A 35 -9.16 -9.87 0.34
N VAL A 36 -9.86 -10.39 -0.66
CA VAL A 36 -9.72 -9.96 -2.06
C VAL A 36 -10.13 -8.50 -2.24
N PHE A 37 -11.25 -8.09 -1.61
CA PHE A 37 -11.74 -6.72 -1.71
C PHE A 37 -10.75 -5.72 -1.10
N VAL A 38 -10.24 -6.01 0.11
CA VAL A 38 -9.25 -5.15 0.79
C VAL A 38 -7.99 -5.03 -0.04
N GLN A 39 -7.48 -6.15 -0.56
CA GLN A 39 -6.27 -6.14 -1.39
C GLN A 39 -6.46 -5.27 -2.63
N ARG A 40 -7.53 -5.47 -3.40
CA ARG A 40 -7.78 -4.69 -4.61
C ARG A 40 -8.00 -3.22 -4.31
N HIS A 41 -8.83 -2.91 -3.30
CA HIS A 41 -9.06 -1.53 -2.90
C HIS A 41 -7.76 -0.82 -2.49
N PHE A 42 -6.89 -1.51 -1.76
CA PHE A 42 -5.58 -0.98 -1.37
C PHE A 42 -4.67 -0.73 -2.56
N GLU A 43 -4.62 -1.66 -3.52
CA GLU A 43 -3.84 -1.53 -4.76
C GLU A 43 -4.35 -0.33 -5.58
N ASP A 44 -5.67 -0.19 -5.77
CA ASP A 44 -6.28 0.90 -6.54
C ASP A 44 -6.03 2.27 -5.89
N VAL A 45 -6.21 2.39 -4.57
CA VAL A 45 -5.95 3.63 -3.83
C VAL A 45 -4.47 4.00 -3.90
N THR A 46 -3.57 3.04 -3.68
CA THR A 46 -2.12 3.25 -3.78
C THR A 46 -1.73 3.70 -5.19
N ALA A 47 -2.28 3.07 -6.23
CA ALA A 47 -2.02 3.47 -7.61
C ALA A 47 -2.52 4.89 -7.90
N GLN A 48 -3.69 5.27 -7.41
CA GLN A 48 -4.24 6.61 -7.57
C GLN A 48 -3.38 7.67 -6.85
N MET A 49 -3.00 7.41 -5.59
CA MET A 49 -2.14 8.31 -4.82
C MET A 49 -0.77 8.47 -5.50
N THR A 50 -0.16 7.36 -5.94
CA THR A 50 1.10 7.38 -6.67
C THR A 50 0.98 8.20 -7.98
N ASN A 51 -0.10 8.03 -8.76
CA ASN A 51 -0.32 8.80 -9.98
C ASN A 51 -0.44 10.30 -9.71
N ASN A 52 -1.13 10.70 -8.65
CA ASN A 52 -1.24 12.11 -8.27
C ASN A 52 0.14 12.69 -7.91
N LEU A 53 0.91 11.96 -7.10
CA LEU A 53 2.25 12.38 -6.74
C LEU A 53 3.19 12.46 -7.97
N LEU A 54 3.05 11.56 -8.93
CA LEU A 54 3.82 11.59 -10.16
C LEU A 54 3.62 12.88 -10.96
N LEU A 55 2.41 13.44 -10.98
CA LEU A 55 2.14 14.74 -11.60
C LEU A 55 2.90 15.87 -10.91
N GLU A 56 2.99 15.83 -9.59
CA GLU A 56 3.74 16.81 -8.81
C GLU A 56 5.26 16.68 -9.04
N VAL A 57 5.77 15.45 -9.08
CA VAL A 57 7.18 15.18 -9.42
C VAL A 57 7.50 15.66 -10.82
N GLU A 58 6.62 15.42 -11.80
CA GLU A 58 6.78 15.94 -13.17
C GLU A 58 6.80 17.48 -13.20
N LEU A 59 6.00 18.15 -12.38
CA LEU A 59 6.03 19.62 -12.28
C LEU A 59 7.39 20.11 -11.77
N VAL A 60 7.95 19.48 -10.73
CA VAL A 60 9.29 19.81 -10.23
C VAL A 60 10.36 19.58 -11.30
N LEU A 61 10.29 18.45 -12.02
CA LEU A 61 11.25 18.15 -13.09
C LEU A 61 11.16 19.16 -14.24
N ARG A 62 9.95 19.54 -14.67
CA ARG A 62 9.75 20.60 -15.68
C ARG A 62 10.22 21.97 -15.21
N ALA A 63 10.06 22.28 -13.93
CA ALA A 63 10.59 23.51 -13.36
C ALA A 63 12.12 23.52 -13.39
N LEU A 64 12.78 22.39 -13.11
CA LEU A 64 14.25 22.23 -13.22
C LEU A 64 14.80 22.41 -14.65
N GLU A 65 13.98 22.15 -15.67
CA GLU A 65 14.37 22.45 -17.07
C GLU A 65 14.47 23.95 -17.34
N ARG A 66 13.60 24.75 -16.71
CA ARG A 66 13.41 26.17 -17.01
C ARG A 66 14.10 27.13 -16.03
N GLN A 67 14.22 26.71 -14.78
CA GLN A 67 14.69 27.55 -13.68
C GLN A 67 15.97 27.01 -13.04
N PRO A 68 16.77 27.85 -12.37
CA PRO A 68 17.92 27.40 -11.58
C PRO A 68 17.47 26.46 -10.44
N PHE A 69 18.34 25.53 -10.06
CA PHE A 69 18.06 24.54 -9.01
C PHE A 69 17.57 25.16 -7.69
N GLY A 70 18.25 26.24 -7.23
CA GLY A 70 17.91 26.91 -5.97
C GLY A 70 16.52 27.56 -5.97
N GLU A 71 16.08 28.11 -7.12
CA GLU A 71 14.74 28.70 -7.27
C GLU A 71 13.65 27.63 -7.24
N VAL A 72 13.88 26.47 -7.88
CA VAL A 72 12.95 25.35 -7.86
C VAL A 72 12.86 24.75 -6.45
N GLN A 73 14.00 24.64 -5.76
CA GLN A 73 14.05 24.12 -4.40
C GLN A 73 13.24 24.97 -3.41
N GLN A 74 13.41 26.32 -3.46
CA GLN A 74 12.74 27.27 -2.56
C GLN A 74 11.33 27.65 -3.03
N GLY A 75 10.95 27.30 -4.25
CA GLY A 75 9.64 27.60 -4.82
C GLY A 75 8.79 26.33 -4.95
N VAL A 76 8.69 25.82 -6.18
CA VAL A 76 7.77 24.74 -6.52
C VAL A 76 7.95 23.47 -5.67
N ALA A 77 9.20 23.10 -5.36
CA ALA A 77 9.45 21.90 -4.57
C ALA A 77 8.99 22.09 -3.10
N GLU A 78 9.24 23.26 -2.52
CA GLU A 78 8.82 23.59 -1.15
C GLU A 78 7.28 23.69 -1.05
N GLU A 79 6.62 24.35 -2.00
CA GLU A 79 5.16 24.42 -2.06
C GLU A 79 4.50 23.05 -2.14
N LEU A 80 5.10 22.14 -2.90
CA LEU A 80 4.64 20.75 -3.06
C LEU A 80 5.10 19.83 -1.92
N LYS A 81 5.83 20.34 -0.90
CA LYS A 81 6.43 19.56 0.19
C LYS A 81 7.29 18.40 -0.32
N ILE A 82 8.06 18.66 -1.36
CA ILE A 82 9.04 17.75 -1.95
C ILE A 82 10.42 18.27 -1.59
N GLU A 83 11.16 17.53 -0.79
CA GLU A 83 12.53 17.91 -0.47
C GLU A 83 13.43 17.58 -1.66
N LEU A 84 13.89 18.61 -2.36
CA LEU A 84 14.77 18.50 -3.52
C LEU A 84 16.22 18.68 -3.09
N ARG A 85 17.08 17.70 -3.40
CA ARG A 85 18.52 17.77 -3.12
C ARG A 85 19.33 17.44 -4.38
N SER A 86 20.52 18.08 -4.52
CA SER A 86 21.54 17.60 -5.45
C SER A 86 22.05 16.25 -4.96
N TRP A 87 22.22 15.31 -5.87
CA TRP A 87 22.62 13.94 -5.51
C TRP A 87 23.97 13.58 -6.11
N ASP A 88 24.96 13.38 -5.24
CA ASP A 88 26.33 13.01 -5.62
C ASP A 88 26.58 11.50 -5.46
N GLY A 89 25.54 10.72 -5.08
CA GLY A 89 25.64 9.29 -4.84
C GLY A 89 25.58 8.44 -6.12
N MET A 90 26.09 7.21 -6.03
CA MET A 90 25.86 6.20 -7.07
C MET A 90 24.47 5.58 -6.91
N PRO A 91 23.68 5.45 -8.00
CA PRO A 91 22.39 4.76 -7.94
C PRO A 91 22.55 3.33 -7.48
N SER A 92 21.84 2.94 -6.43
CA SER A 92 21.86 1.57 -5.90
C SER A 92 20.67 0.72 -6.36
N GLY A 93 19.86 1.27 -7.26
CA GLY A 93 18.69 0.59 -7.79
C GLY A 93 17.47 0.66 -6.89
N ASN A 94 16.66 -0.39 -6.88
CA ASN A 94 15.48 -0.39 -6.03
C ASN A 94 15.78 -1.01 -4.67
N ARG A 95 15.43 -0.30 -3.62
CA ARG A 95 15.43 -0.81 -2.25
C ARG A 95 14.01 -0.86 -1.73
N MET A 96 13.62 -1.99 -1.19
CA MET A 96 12.27 -2.22 -0.69
C MET A 96 12.34 -3.27 0.41
N VAL A 97 11.56 -3.08 1.46
CA VAL A 97 11.41 -4.09 2.52
C VAL A 97 10.54 -5.24 1.98
N PHE A 98 10.88 -6.49 2.28
CA PHE A 98 10.21 -7.67 1.71
C PHE A 98 8.71 -7.76 2.00
N TYR A 99 8.24 -7.18 3.09
CA TYR A 99 6.82 -7.14 3.49
C TYR A 99 6.07 -5.90 2.96
N ASP A 100 6.71 -5.06 2.18
CA ASP A 100 6.10 -3.85 1.61
C ASP A 100 5.20 -4.20 0.42
N ILE A 101 3.91 -4.38 0.72
CA ILE A 101 2.90 -4.68 -0.30
C ILE A 101 2.69 -3.48 -1.22
N SER A 102 2.74 -2.26 -0.67
CA SER A 102 2.54 -1.02 -1.44
C SER A 102 3.66 -0.79 -2.45
N GLY A 103 4.90 -1.11 -2.08
CA GLY A 103 6.06 -0.99 -2.97
C GLY A 103 5.94 -1.81 -4.25
N ARG A 104 5.23 -2.95 -4.21
CA ARG A 104 4.96 -3.76 -5.41
C ARG A 104 4.10 -3.05 -6.45
N THR A 105 3.24 -2.14 -6.02
CA THR A 105 2.41 -1.30 -6.89
C THR A 105 3.13 -0.01 -7.28
N ILE A 106 3.82 0.62 -6.33
CA ILE A 106 4.50 1.91 -6.50
C ILE A 106 5.65 1.82 -7.50
N VAL A 107 6.56 0.85 -7.32
CA VAL A 107 7.80 0.73 -8.12
C VAL A 107 7.53 0.60 -9.63
N PRO A 108 6.70 -0.34 -10.12
CA PRO A 108 6.44 -0.46 -11.54
C PRO A 108 5.73 0.77 -12.11
N LEU A 109 4.83 1.39 -11.34
CA LEU A 109 4.09 2.57 -11.76
C LEU A 109 5.03 3.77 -11.92
N MET A 110 5.89 4.04 -10.94
CA MET A 110 6.88 5.11 -11.02
C MET A 110 7.86 4.90 -12.19
N ARG A 111 8.34 3.68 -12.39
CA ARG A 111 9.23 3.37 -13.51
C ARG A 111 8.59 3.53 -14.88
N SER A 112 7.30 3.27 -15.01
CA SER A 112 6.58 3.41 -16.28
C SER A 112 6.30 4.87 -16.65
N ARG A 113 6.30 5.77 -15.66
CA ARG A 113 5.93 7.18 -15.84
C ARG A 113 7.10 8.15 -15.79
N LEU A 114 8.09 7.89 -14.94
CA LEU A 114 9.24 8.79 -14.76
C LEU A 114 10.40 8.37 -15.66
N ASN A 115 10.63 9.15 -16.70
CA ASN A 115 11.81 9.00 -17.52
C ASN A 115 13.06 9.48 -16.74
N GLY A 116 14.13 8.68 -16.77
CA GLY A 116 15.36 9.02 -16.05
C GLY A 116 15.37 8.64 -14.56
N LEU A 117 14.40 7.83 -14.10
CA LEU A 117 14.38 7.28 -12.76
C LEU A 117 15.48 6.22 -12.61
N LEU A 118 16.46 6.49 -11.75
CA LEU A 118 17.63 5.65 -11.51
C LEU A 118 17.47 4.80 -10.24
N GLU A 119 16.91 5.39 -9.20
CA GLU A 119 16.76 4.75 -7.89
C GLU A 119 15.41 5.03 -7.28
N ILE A 120 14.85 4.00 -6.63
CA ILE A 120 13.68 4.12 -5.74
C ILE A 120 14.04 3.44 -4.43
N ASP A 121 14.09 4.20 -3.35
CA ASP A 121 14.30 3.66 -2.02
C ASP A 121 13.03 3.79 -1.19
N LEU A 122 12.46 2.63 -0.84
CA LEU A 122 11.27 2.43 -0.01
C LEU A 122 11.63 1.70 1.30
N SER A 123 12.91 1.69 1.69
CA SER A 123 13.36 1.03 2.92
C SER A 123 12.89 1.76 4.16
N ASP A 124 12.68 3.07 4.06
CA ASP A 124 12.10 3.89 5.12
C ASP A 124 10.56 3.77 5.07
N LEU A 125 9.94 3.70 6.24
CA LEU A 125 8.49 3.61 6.37
C LEU A 125 7.80 4.97 6.33
N ASP A 126 8.55 6.05 6.56
CA ASP A 126 8.04 7.41 6.61
C ASP A 126 8.30 8.19 5.32
N PHE A 127 9.35 7.81 4.57
CA PHE A 127 9.79 8.54 3.39
C PHE A 127 10.04 7.62 2.19
N VAL A 128 9.88 8.21 1.01
CA VAL A 128 10.27 7.64 -0.28
C VAL A 128 11.38 8.51 -0.85
N LEU A 129 12.49 7.90 -1.27
CA LEU A 129 13.58 8.59 -1.95
C LEU A 129 13.59 8.18 -3.42
N LEU A 130 13.58 9.17 -4.29
CA LEU A 130 13.66 8.99 -5.74
C LEU A 130 14.95 9.63 -6.25
N GLY A 131 15.81 8.85 -6.84
CA GLY A 131 17.00 9.33 -7.57
C GLY A 131 16.69 9.46 -9.06
N LEU A 132 16.80 10.65 -9.60
CA LEU A 132 16.42 10.97 -10.98
C LEU A 132 17.55 11.66 -11.72
N MET A 133 17.63 11.40 -13.02
CA MET A 133 18.47 12.17 -13.92
C MET A 133 17.68 13.38 -14.42
N SER A 134 18.15 14.58 -14.11
CA SER A 134 17.62 15.86 -14.57
C SER A 134 18.59 16.49 -15.56
N PRO A 135 18.16 17.45 -16.42
CA PRO A 135 19.05 18.24 -17.26
C PRO A 135 20.14 19.02 -16.49
N LYS A 136 19.90 19.27 -15.21
CA LYS A 136 20.84 19.95 -14.30
C LYS A 136 21.77 19.00 -13.54
N GLY A 137 21.72 17.70 -13.82
CA GLY A 137 22.47 16.65 -13.13
C GLY A 137 21.59 15.70 -12.33
N LEU A 138 22.21 14.91 -11.48
CA LEU A 138 21.51 13.97 -10.63
C LEU A 138 20.80 14.70 -9.49
N VAL A 139 19.52 14.40 -9.30
CA VAL A 139 18.70 14.98 -8.24
C VAL A 139 18.05 13.87 -7.40
N GLN A 140 17.92 14.13 -6.14
CA GLN A 140 17.18 13.28 -5.20
C GLN A 140 15.94 14.01 -4.71
N LEU A 141 14.80 13.37 -4.81
CA LEU A 141 13.54 13.82 -4.27
C LEU A 141 13.21 12.96 -3.06
N LYS A 142 12.95 13.62 -1.92
CA LYS A 142 12.45 12.97 -0.72
C LYS A 142 10.99 13.38 -0.51
N LEU A 143 10.14 12.40 -0.36
CA LEU A 143 8.68 12.53 -0.31
C LEU A 143 8.15 11.79 0.91
N GLU A 144 7.09 12.29 1.52
CA GLU A 144 6.39 11.57 2.59
C GLU A 144 5.68 10.34 2.02
N ARG A 145 5.83 9.20 2.68
CA ARG A 145 5.27 7.93 2.22
C ARG A 145 3.75 7.92 2.23
N ASP A 146 3.12 8.62 3.15
CA ASP A 146 1.67 8.74 3.26
C ASP A 146 1.02 9.37 2.02
N ARG A 147 1.80 10.07 1.19
CA ARG A 147 1.36 10.64 -0.08
C ARG A 147 1.37 9.64 -1.24
N VAL A 148 2.05 8.52 -1.07
CA VAL A 148 2.26 7.50 -2.12
C VAL A 148 1.38 6.28 -1.90
N SER A 149 1.10 5.95 -0.64
CA SER A 149 0.32 4.77 -0.28
C SER A 149 -0.64 5.03 0.86
N ALA A 150 -1.79 4.35 0.84
CA ALA A 150 -2.72 4.38 1.95
C ALA A 150 -2.07 3.78 3.21
N SER A 151 -1.97 4.58 4.28
CA SER A 151 -1.22 4.20 5.48
C SER A 151 -1.96 3.22 6.41
N ASN A 152 -3.27 2.99 6.24
CA ASN A 152 -4.07 2.24 7.21
C ASN A 152 -5.05 1.20 6.62
N PRO A 153 -4.57 0.12 5.94
CA PRO A 153 -5.46 -0.95 5.47
C PRO A 153 -6.09 -1.76 6.62
N HIS A 154 -5.48 -1.73 7.82
CA HIS A 154 -5.95 -2.51 8.95
C HIS A 154 -7.27 -2.02 9.56
N GLN A 155 -7.64 -0.75 9.44
CA GLN A 155 -8.95 -0.29 9.92
C GLN A 155 -10.10 -0.99 9.22
N VAL A 156 -10.02 -1.18 7.90
CA VAL A 156 -11.03 -1.89 7.11
C VAL A 156 -11.04 -3.38 7.47
N LEU A 157 -9.86 -4.00 7.65
CA LEU A 157 -9.75 -5.38 8.08
C LEU A 157 -10.36 -5.60 9.48
N VAL A 158 -10.06 -4.73 10.44
CA VAL A 158 -10.63 -4.79 11.80
C VAL A 158 -12.13 -4.66 11.73
N LEU A 159 -12.68 -3.70 10.98
CA LEU A 159 -14.12 -3.52 10.82
C LEU A 159 -14.77 -4.78 10.21
N MET A 160 -14.17 -5.39 9.18
CA MET A 160 -14.67 -6.61 8.55
C MET A 160 -14.66 -7.80 9.50
N VAL A 161 -13.60 -7.98 10.30
CA VAL A 161 -13.52 -9.03 11.31
C VAL A 161 -14.57 -8.83 12.38
N PHE A 162 -14.73 -7.61 12.90
CA PHE A 162 -15.77 -7.29 13.90
C PHE A 162 -17.16 -7.56 13.36
N THR A 163 -17.46 -7.13 12.15
CA THR A 163 -18.77 -7.37 11.51
C THR A 163 -19.02 -8.87 11.32
N GLY A 164 -18.00 -9.63 10.90
CA GLY A 164 -18.09 -11.09 10.75
C GLY A 164 -18.36 -11.79 12.07
N ILE A 165 -17.66 -11.43 13.14
CA ILE A 165 -17.89 -11.97 14.48
C ILE A 165 -19.29 -11.63 14.97
N PHE A 166 -19.72 -10.38 14.81
CA PHE A 166 -21.03 -9.89 15.23
C PHE A 166 -22.17 -10.64 14.54
N MET A 167 -22.08 -10.80 13.21
CA MET A 167 -23.05 -11.57 12.43
C MET A 167 -23.08 -13.05 12.83
N THR A 168 -21.92 -13.62 13.13
CA THR A 168 -21.83 -15.01 13.61
C THR A 168 -22.50 -15.19 14.98
N LEU A 169 -22.32 -14.24 15.89
CA LEU A 169 -22.98 -14.25 17.21
C LEU A 169 -24.50 -14.15 17.08
N ILE A 170 -25.00 -13.26 16.22
CA ILE A 170 -26.43 -13.13 15.94
C ILE A 170 -26.98 -14.45 15.39
N ALA A 171 -26.34 -15.02 14.36
CA ALA A 171 -26.77 -16.27 13.77
C ALA A 171 -26.76 -17.41 14.79
N TYR A 172 -25.74 -17.48 15.65
CA TYR A 172 -25.69 -18.47 16.73
C TYR A 172 -26.83 -18.30 17.77
N MET A 173 -27.17 -17.05 18.10
CA MET A 173 -28.25 -16.74 19.02
C MET A 173 -29.61 -17.19 18.47
N PHE A 174 -29.87 -17.04 17.17
CA PHE A 174 -31.12 -17.52 16.55
C PHE A 174 -31.18 -19.04 16.33
N LEU A 175 -30.01 -19.69 16.26
CA LEU A 175 -29.91 -21.15 16.11
C LEU A 175 -30.02 -21.90 17.44
N ARG A 176 -29.88 -21.25 18.58
CA ARG A 176 -29.94 -21.83 19.93
C ARG A 176 -31.36 -21.84 20.49
#